data_5ef4de61aedee780184449128c3df736
#
_entry.id   5ef4de61aedee780184449128c3df736
#
_cell.length_a   1.000
_cell.length_b   1.000
_cell.length_c   1.000
_cell.angle_alpha   90.00
_cell.angle_beta   90.00
_cell.angle_gamma   90.00
#
_symmetry.space_group_name_H-M   'P 1'
#
loop_
_entity.id
_entity.type
_entity.pdbx_description
1 polymer ?
#
loop_
_entity_poly.entity_id
_entity_poly.type
_entity_poly.pdbx_seq_one_letter_code
_entity_poly.pdbx_strand_id
1 'polypeptide(L)'
;MPASPIRKLVPYAEAAKKRGIKVYHLNIGQPDIETPASILDAVRNCNIKVLEYSHSAGNESYRKKLVQYYAKNNIHISSDQVIITTGGSE
;
A
#
# COMPACT_ATOMS: atom_id res chain seq x y z
N MET A 1 -1.10 20.65 8.61
CA MET A 1 -0.16 19.93 7.70
C MET A 1 -0.03 20.71 6.40
N PRO A 2 1.17 20.91 5.85
CA PRO A 2 1.32 21.56 4.54
C PRO A 2 0.64 20.71 3.45
N ALA A 3 0.01 21.39 2.49
CA ALA A 3 -0.66 20.70 1.38
C ALA A 3 0.36 19.94 0.53
N SER A 4 0.02 18.68 0.15
CA SER A 4 0.89 17.87 -0.71
C SER A 4 1.20 18.62 -2.02
N PRO A 5 2.48 18.74 -2.42
CA PRO A 5 2.87 19.36 -3.67
C PRO A 5 2.18 18.72 -4.90
N ILE A 6 1.96 17.42 -4.84
CA ILE A 6 1.29 16.65 -5.90
C ILE A 6 -0.18 17.08 -6.05
N ARG A 7 -0.88 17.26 -4.93
CA ARG A 7 -2.30 17.68 -4.94
C ARG A 7 -2.50 19.08 -5.51
N LYS A 8 -1.51 19.95 -5.44
CA LYS A 8 -1.56 21.29 -6.05
C LYS A 8 -1.66 21.25 -7.58
N LEU A 9 -1.24 20.16 -8.22
CA LEU A 9 -1.30 19.99 -9.67
C LEU A 9 -2.67 19.51 -10.19
N VAL A 10 -3.52 18.98 -9.30
CA VAL A 10 -4.83 18.43 -9.69
C VAL A 10 -5.71 19.44 -10.44
N PRO A 11 -5.90 20.70 -9.99
CA PRO A 11 -6.73 21.65 -10.70
C PRO A 11 -6.26 21.94 -12.14
N TYR A 12 -4.94 21.98 -12.36
CA TYR A 12 -4.36 22.19 -13.69
C TYR A 12 -4.62 21.01 -14.62
N ALA A 13 -4.47 19.78 -14.11
CA ALA A 13 -4.78 18.57 -14.87
C ALA A 13 -6.26 18.50 -15.24
N GLU A 14 -7.16 18.79 -14.30
CA GLU A 14 -8.60 18.80 -14.55
C GLU A 14 -9.00 19.89 -15.56
N ALA A 15 -8.43 21.08 -15.48
CA ALA A 15 -8.67 22.14 -16.47
C ALA A 15 -8.17 21.76 -17.86
N ALA A 16 -7.05 21.07 -17.98
CA ALA A 16 -6.55 20.55 -19.25
C ALA A 16 -7.49 19.47 -19.83
N LYS A 17 -7.93 18.51 -19.02
CA LYS A 17 -8.89 17.47 -19.42
C LYS A 17 -10.20 18.06 -19.93
N LYS A 18 -10.74 19.09 -19.25
CA LYS A 18 -11.96 19.81 -19.68
C LYS A 18 -11.81 20.46 -21.05
N ARG A 19 -10.62 20.81 -21.48
CA ARG A 19 -10.30 21.32 -22.82
C ARG A 19 -10.03 20.20 -23.84
N GLY A 20 -10.25 18.94 -23.50
CA GLY A 20 -10.01 17.79 -24.36
C GLY A 20 -8.54 17.37 -24.48
N ILE A 21 -7.67 17.93 -23.63
CA ILE A 21 -6.22 17.59 -23.63
C ILE A 21 -6.01 16.29 -22.88
N LYS A 22 -5.34 15.31 -23.49
CA LYS A 22 -4.95 14.07 -22.84
C LYS A 22 -3.82 14.34 -21.81
N VAL A 23 -4.10 14.08 -20.54
CA VAL A 23 -3.14 14.28 -19.45
C VAL A 23 -2.56 12.93 -19.01
N TYR A 24 -1.24 12.79 -19.05
CA TYR A 24 -0.52 11.61 -18.55
C TYR A 24 -0.06 11.87 -17.11
N HIS A 25 -0.52 11.06 -16.17
CA HIS A 25 -0.21 11.18 -14.75
C HIS A 25 1.04 10.37 -14.38
N LEU A 26 2.23 10.93 -14.61
CA LEU A 26 3.50 10.28 -14.26
C LEU A 26 3.91 10.48 -12.79
N ASN A 27 3.12 11.23 -12.03
CA ASN A 27 3.31 11.55 -10.62
C ASN A 27 2.54 10.62 -9.67
N ILE A 28 1.80 9.64 -10.20
CA ILE A 28 0.99 8.70 -9.44
C ILE A 28 1.59 7.30 -9.63
N GLY A 29 2.01 6.67 -8.54
CA GLY A 29 2.53 5.31 -8.53
C GLY A 29 1.41 4.24 -8.53
N GLN A 30 0.40 4.42 -9.38
CA GLN A 30 -0.68 3.44 -9.52
C GLN A 30 -0.25 2.33 -10.49
N PRO A 31 -0.30 1.05 -10.08
CA PRO A 31 -0.04 -0.07 -10.98
C PRO A 31 -1.05 -0.10 -12.14
N ASP A 32 -0.60 -0.47 -13.32
CA ASP A 32 -1.41 -0.70 -14.53
C ASP A 32 -1.57 -2.19 -14.87
N ILE A 33 -1.00 -3.06 -14.04
CA ILE A 33 -1.14 -4.51 -14.12
C ILE A 33 -2.21 -5.01 -13.16
N GLU A 34 -2.81 -6.14 -13.48
CA GLU A 34 -3.82 -6.78 -12.62
C GLU A 34 -3.22 -7.21 -11.27
N THR A 35 -3.97 -6.97 -10.21
CA THR A 35 -3.62 -7.51 -8.88
C THR A 35 -3.68 -9.03 -8.91
N PRO A 36 -2.67 -9.74 -8.37
CA PRO A 36 -2.69 -11.20 -8.35
C PRO A 36 -3.99 -11.75 -7.75
N ALA A 37 -4.62 -12.70 -8.44
CA ALA A 37 -5.91 -13.27 -8.03
C ALA A 37 -5.84 -13.85 -6.61
N SER A 38 -4.71 -14.46 -6.22
CA SER A 38 -4.50 -14.99 -4.88
C SER A 38 -4.67 -13.96 -3.76
N ILE A 39 -4.33 -12.69 -4.00
CA ILE A 39 -4.52 -11.60 -3.02
C ILE A 39 -6.01 -11.28 -2.89
N LEU A 40 -6.69 -11.13 -4.03
CA LEU A 40 -8.12 -10.80 -4.05
C LEU A 40 -8.95 -11.93 -3.45
N ASP A 41 -8.60 -13.18 -3.73
CA ASP A 41 -9.29 -14.35 -3.19
C ASP A 41 -9.05 -14.51 -1.69
N ALA A 42 -7.85 -14.20 -1.19
CA ALA A 42 -7.60 -14.19 0.25
C ALA A 42 -8.48 -13.17 0.99
N VAL A 43 -8.71 -12.00 0.39
CA VAL A 43 -9.62 -10.98 0.97
C VAL A 43 -11.09 -11.44 0.89
N ARG A 44 -11.53 -11.97 -0.26
CA ARG A 44 -12.91 -12.44 -0.45
C ARG A 44 -13.28 -13.59 0.46
N ASN A 45 -12.33 -14.50 0.73
CA ASN A 45 -12.52 -15.69 1.57
C ASN A 45 -12.14 -15.45 3.03
N CYS A 46 -11.94 -14.18 3.43
CA CYS A 46 -11.64 -13.84 4.80
C CYS A 46 -12.90 -14.04 5.69
N ASN A 47 -12.83 -14.97 6.63
CA ASN A 47 -13.93 -15.30 7.54
C ASN A 47 -13.84 -14.58 8.90
N ILE A 48 -13.16 -13.44 8.95
CA ILE A 48 -13.07 -12.62 10.17
C ILE A 48 -14.46 -12.08 10.50
N LYS A 49 -14.98 -12.44 11.67
CA LYS A 49 -16.31 -11.98 12.15
C LYS A 49 -16.22 -10.69 12.96
N VAL A 50 -15.09 -10.44 13.59
CA VAL A 50 -14.87 -9.27 14.43
C VAL A 50 -13.55 -8.61 14.00
N LEU A 51 -13.59 -7.32 13.72
CA LEU A 51 -12.39 -6.51 13.47
C LEU A 51 -11.90 -5.96 14.79
N GLU A 52 -10.88 -6.60 15.34
CA GLU A 52 -10.25 -6.19 16.58
C GLU A 52 -9.10 -5.20 16.31
N TYR A 53 -8.71 -4.45 17.34
CA TYR A 53 -7.49 -3.68 17.30
C TYR A 53 -6.28 -4.62 17.17
N SER A 54 -5.37 -4.30 16.26
CA SER A 54 -4.10 -5.00 16.16
C SER A 54 -3.07 -4.44 17.13
N HIS A 55 -2.01 -5.20 17.40
CA HIS A 55 -0.84 -4.70 18.11
C HIS A 55 -0.24 -3.48 17.38
N SER A 56 0.30 -2.50 18.12
CA SER A 56 0.85 -1.26 17.54
C SER A 56 1.97 -1.48 16.51
N ALA A 57 2.75 -2.56 16.65
CA ALA A 57 3.73 -2.96 15.64
C ALA A 57 3.13 -3.79 14.49
N GLY A 58 1.82 -4.00 14.46
CA GLY A 58 1.12 -4.85 13.50
C GLY A 58 1.00 -6.31 13.93
N ASN A 59 0.25 -7.09 13.16
CA ASN A 59 -0.05 -8.48 13.45
C ASN A 59 1.23 -9.33 13.50
N GLU A 60 1.45 -10.03 14.63
CA GLU A 60 2.66 -10.81 14.88
C GLU A 60 2.86 -11.94 13.86
N SER A 61 1.79 -12.65 13.49
CA SER A 61 1.88 -13.74 12.51
C SER A 61 2.32 -13.21 11.13
N TYR A 62 1.89 -12.03 10.76
CA TYR A 62 2.29 -11.37 9.52
C TYR A 62 3.77 -10.92 9.58
N ARG A 63 4.20 -10.30 10.69
CA ARG A 63 5.60 -9.92 10.90
C ARG A 63 6.54 -11.13 10.81
N LYS A 64 6.17 -12.27 11.42
CA LYS A 64 6.93 -13.52 11.31
C LYS A 64 7.03 -14.04 9.88
N LYS A 65 5.96 -13.93 9.09
CA LYS A 65 5.99 -14.30 7.66
C LYS A 65 6.89 -13.38 6.83
N LEU A 66 6.92 -12.08 7.14
CA LEU A 66 7.86 -11.14 6.51
C LEU A 66 9.31 -11.48 6.81
N VAL A 67 9.64 -11.87 8.04
CA VAL A 67 10.98 -12.35 8.40
C VAL A 67 11.40 -13.52 7.51
N GLN A 68 10.51 -14.49 7.30
CA GLN A 68 10.78 -15.64 6.42
C GLN A 68 10.94 -15.21 4.95
N TYR A 69 10.14 -14.25 4.49
CA TYR A 69 10.27 -13.70 3.14
C TYR A 69 11.62 -13.00 2.95
N TYR A 70 12.02 -12.16 3.88
CA TYR A 70 13.31 -11.46 3.82
C TYR A 70 14.50 -12.43 3.91
N ALA A 71 14.41 -13.47 4.74
CA ALA A 71 15.45 -14.49 4.84
C ALA A 71 15.71 -15.22 3.51
N LYS A 72 14.66 -15.45 2.70
CA LYS A 72 14.82 -16.01 1.34
C LYS A 72 15.61 -15.10 0.39
N ASN A 73 15.69 -13.82 0.70
CA ASN A 73 16.43 -12.81 -0.05
C ASN A 73 17.76 -12.43 0.63
N ASN A 74 18.28 -13.30 1.52
CA ASN A 74 19.52 -13.09 2.30
C ASN A 74 19.48 -11.86 3.22
N ILE A 75 18.29 -11.42 3.65
CA ILE A 75 18.10 -10.35 4.62
C ILE A 75 17.64 -11.00 5.93
N HIS A 76 18.52 -11.01 6.93
CA HIS A 76 18.27 -11.64 8.23
C HIS A 76 17.87 -10.58 9.25
N ILE A 77 16.60 -10.58 9.62
CA ILE A 77 16.00 -9.68 10.61
C ILE A 77 15.14 -10.48 11.57
N SER A 78 14.87 -9.92 12.75
CA SER A 78 13.91 -10.48 13.72
C SER A 78 12.53 -9.82 13.56
N SER A 79 11.50 -10.43 14.12
CA SER A 79 10.14 -9.86 14.10
C SER A 79 10.03 -8.52 14.83
N ASP A 80 10.94 -8.24 15.77
CA ASP A 80 10.97 -6.98 16.54
C ASP A 80 11.52 -5.81 15.70
N GLN A 81 12.21 -6.12 14.62
CA GLN A 81 12.72 -5.15 13.66
C GLN A 81 11.72 -4.84 12.51
N VAL A 82 10.51 -5.39 12.61
CA VAL A 82 9.46 -5.19 11.61
C VAL A 82 8.27 -4.48 12.22
N ILE A 83 7.87 -3.38 11.63
CA ILE A 83 6.63 -2.67 11.93
C ILE A 83 5.73 -2.67 10.68
N ILE A 84 4.43 -2.84 10.90
CA ILE A 84 3.42 -2.79 9.82
C ILE A 84 2.70 -1.45 9.92
N THR A 85 2.72 -0.71 8.85
CA THR A 85 2.03 0.58 8.71
C THR A 85 0.88 0.47 7.71
N THR A 86 -0.11 1.37 7.81
CA THR A 86 -1.26 1.39 6.89
C THR A 86 -0.90 2.00 5.52
N GLY A 87 0.26 2.61 5.42
CA GLY A 87 0.80 3.16 4.18
C GLY A 87 2.26 3.51 4.33
N GLY A 88 2.99 3.61 3.22
CA GLY A 88 4.43 3.87 3.21
C GLY A 88 4.85 5.25 3.71
N SER A 89 3.90 6.14 3.98
CA SER A 89 4.15 7.51 4.49
C SER A 89 3.77 7.71 5.96
N GLU A 90 3.43 6.64 6.66
CA GLU A 90 3.07 6.63 8.07
C GLU A 90 4.29 6.58 9.00
#